data_d8df0ad4a7637cd7f5eddd462b3d5ee5
#
_entry.id   d8df0ad4a7637cd7f5eddd462b3d5ee5
#
_cell.length_a   1.000
_cell.length_b   1.000
_cell.length_c   1.000
_cell.angle_alpha   90.00
_cell.angle_beta   90.00
_cell.angle_gamma   90.00
#
_symmetry.space_group_name_H-M   'P 1'
#
loop_
_entity.id
_entity.type
_entity.pdbx_description
1 polymer ?
#
loop_
_entity_poly.entity_id
_entity_poly.type
_entity_poly.pdbx_seq_one_letter_code
_entity_poly.pdbx_strand_id
1 'polypeptide(L)'
;MGGGDHSCLNGGRDACRVAQDEEQVEKARELVEFVGLGEVTNDLTSTISSAQQRLLMIATAMAADPKLILLDEPAAGMVAKERKELANVIKRIRERGLAVLVIEHHMGLIMEVCERIVVLNFGEKIAQGKPEEIQRDSAVIEAYLGGVH
;
A
#
# COMPACT_ATOMS: atom_id res chain seq x y z
N MET A 1 -15.62 -57.33 24.07
CA MET A 1 -16.20 -56.13 24.69
C MET A 1 -15.04 -55.17 24.91
N GLY A 2 -14.96 -54.12 24.19
CA GLY A 2 -13.94 -53.06 24.32
C GLY A 2 -14.34 -51.89 23.42
N GLY A 3 -15.22 -51.03 23.94
CA GLY A 3 -15.54 -49.78 23.29
C GLY A 3 -14.38 -48.83 23.40
N GLY A 4 -13.66 -48.59 22.30
CA GLY A 4 -12.64 -47.57 22.19
C GLY A 4 -13.29 -46.22 21.93
N ASP A 5 -13.17 -45.37 22.90
CA ASP A 5 -13.64 -43.99 22.91
C ASP A 5 -12.87 -43.15 21.89
N HIS A 6 -13.47 -42.80 20.79
CA HIS A 6 -12.89 -41.96 19.72
C HIS A 6 -13.26 -40.50 19.84
N SER A 7 -13.64 -39.99 21.04
CA SER A 7 -14.19 -38.64 21.22
C SER A 7 -13.18 -37.51 21.46
N CYS A 8 -11.85 -37.81 21.58
CA CYS A 8 -10.86 -36.80 21.98
C CYS A 8 -10.09 -36.12 20.83
N LEU A 9 -10.35 -36.43 19.55
CA LEU A 9 -9.53 -35.94 18.45
C LEU A 9 -10.09 -34.70 17.70
N ASN A 10 -11.34 -34.30 17.97
CA ASN A 10 -11.92 -33.14 17.26
C ASN A 10 -11.72 -31.80 18.00
N GLY A 11 -11.73 -31.77 19.34
CA GLY A 11 -11.60 -30.54 20.11
C GLY A 11 -10.27 -29.79 19.91
N GLY A 12 -9.17 -30.51 19.66
CA GLY A 12 -7.87 -29.88 19.46
C GLY A 12 -7.70 -29.17 18.10
N ARG A 13 -8.36 -29.66 17.07
CA ARG A 13 -8.31 -29.04 15.72
C ARG A 13 -9.18 -27.78 15.66
N ASP A 14 -10.33 -27.80 16.30
CA ASP A 14 -11.24 -26.66 16.32
C ASP A 14 -10.67 -25.53 17.20
N ALA A 15 -10.08 -25.82 18.34
CA ALA A 15 -9.40 -24.84 19.19
C ALA A 15 -8.19 -24.21 18.50
N CYS A 16 -7.38 -24.99 17.76
CA CYS A 16 -6.26 -24.47 16.97
C CYS A 16 -6.72 -23.57 15.81
N ARG A 17 -7.82 -23.93 15.17
CA ARG A 17 -8.41 -23.14 14.08
C ARG A 17 -8.97 -21.81 14.59
N VAL A 18 -9.69 -21.83 15.71
CA VAL A 18 -10.22 -20.59 16.34
C VAL A 18 -9.07 -19.66 16.75
N ALA A 19 -8.00 -20.18 17.35
CA ALA A 19 -6.84 -19.36 17.71
C ALA A 19 -6.12 -18.76 16.49
N GLN A 20 -6.02 -19.51 15.39
CA GLN A 20 -5.47 -18.99 14.12
C GLN A 20 -6.36 -17.91 13.51
N ASP A 21 -7.68 -18.06 13.57
CA ASP A 21 -8.63 -17.08 13.08
C ASP A 21 -8.55 -15.78 13.91
N GLU A 22 -8.38 -15.86 15.24
CA GLU A 22 -8.20 -14.70 16.12
C GLU A 22 -6.90 -13.94 15.83
N GLU A 23 -5.77 -14.65 15.62
CA GLU A 23 -4.49 -14.05 15.27
C GLU A 23 -4.55 -13.32 13.91
N GLN A 24 -5.25 -13.91 12.93
CA GLN A 24 -5.43 -13.29 11.61
C GLN A 24 -6.31 -12.04 11.68
N VAL A 25 -7.35 -12.06 12.50
CA VAL A 25 -8.22 -10.89 12.72
C VAL A 25 -7.43 -9.75 13.37
N GLU A 26 -6.60 -10.06 14.38
CA GLU A 26 -5.77 -9.05 15.05
C GLU A 26 -4.75 -8.44 14.08
N LYS A 27 -4.04 -9.27 13.30
CA LYS A 27 -3.12 -8.82 12.25
C LYS A 27 -3.83 -7.91 11.23
N ALA A 28 -5.05 -8.27 10.83
CA ALA A 28 -5.84 -7.45 9.92
C ALA A 28 -6.19 -6.08 10.53
N ARG A 29 -6.57 -6.05 11.80
CA ARG A 29 -6.86 -4.79 12.53
C ARG A 29 -5.63 -3.89 12.63
N GLU A 30 -4.48 -4.45 12.99
CA GLU A 30 -3.21 -3.72 13.04
C GLU A 30 -2.86 -3.09 11.69
N LEU A 31 -3.09 -3.79 10.58
CA LEU A 31 -2.81 -3.28 9.24
C LEU A 31 -3.80 -2.18 8.82
N VAL A 32 -5.09 -2.33 9.16
CA VAL A 32 -6.11 -1.30 8.92
C VAL A 32 -5.79 -0.03 9.71
N GLU A 33 -5.38 -0.16 10.96
CA GLU A 33 -4.93 0.98 11.78
C GLU A 33 -3.63 1.58 11.23
N PHE A 34 -2.70 0.74 10.79
CA PHE A 34 -1.46 1.18 10.18
C PHE A 34 -1.68 2.08 8.96
N VAL A 35 -2.64 1.79 8.10
CA VAL A 35 -2.94 2.66 6.95
C VAL A 35 -3.84 3.85 7.30
N GLY A 36 -4.21 4.03 8.57
CA GLY A 36 -4.98 5.17 9.04
C GLY A 36 -6.51 4.99 8.94
N LEU A 37 -6.99 3.75 8.87
CA LEU A 37 -8.41 3.43 8.75
C LEU A 37 -9.03 2.91 10.05
N GLY A 38 -8.39 3.14 11.21
CA GLY A 38 -8.85 2.66 12.51
C GLY A 38 -10.28 3.08 12.85
N GLU A 39 -10.69 4.31 12.54
CA GLU A 39 -12.04 4.82 12.80
C GLU A 39 -13.14 4.11 12.00
N VAL A 40 -12.81 3.56 10.83
CA VAL A 40 -13.76 2.89 9.91
C VAL A 40 -13.57 1.38 9.86
N THR A 41 -12.87 0.80 10.83
CA THR A 41 -12.52 -0.65 10.86
C THR A 41 -13.78 -1.55 10.82
N ASN A 42 -14.90 -1.10 11.36
CA ASN A 42 -16.15 -1.86 11.40
C ASN A 42 -17.14 -1.46 10.30
N ASP A 43 -16.78 -0.53 9.42
CA ASP A 43 -17.65 -0.08 8.35
C ASP A 43 -17.61 -1.06 7.17
N LEU A 44 -18.69 -1.06 6.39
CA LEU A 44 -18.70 -1.81 5.14
C LEU A 44 -17.78 -1.13 4.11
N THR A 45 -17.03 -1.91 3.36
CA THR A 45 -16.14 -1.40 2.30
C THR A 45 -16.87 -0.55 1.25
N SER A 46 -18.17 -0.76 1.07
CA SER A 46 -19.00 0.03 0.16
C SER A 46 -19.37 1.42 0.70
N THR A 47 -19.17 1.68 1.99
CA THR A 47 -19.52 2.97 2.62
C THR A 47 -18.33 3.90 2.83
N ILE A 48 -17.10 3.40 2.75
CA ILE A 48 -15.89 4.20 2.86
C ILE A 48 -15.54 4.88 1.52
N SER A 49 -14.80 6.00 1.57
CA SER A 49 -14.41 6.77 0.38
C SER A 49 -13.48 5.97 -0.55
N SER A 50 -13.39 6.38 -1.82
CA SER A 50 -12.48 5.75 -2.78
C SER A 50 -11.01 5.85 -2.35
N ALA A 51 -10.60 6.91 -1.68
CA ALA A 51 -9.28 7.07 -1.11
C ALA A 51 -9.04 6.06 0.02
N GLN A 52 -10.00 5.90 0.93
CA GLN A 52 -9.96 4.90 2.01
C GLN A 52 -9.92 3.47 1.46
N GLN A 53 -10.68 3.17 0.41
CA GLN A 53 -10.63 1.86 -0.27
C GLN A 53 -9.23 1.56 -0.82
N ARG A 54 -8.51 2.55 -1.38
CA ARG A 54 -7.13 2.37 -1.84
C ARG A 54 -6.16 2.10 -0.69
N LEU A 55 -6.30 2.81 0.42
CA LEU A 55 -5.50 2.53 1.61
C LEU A 55 -5.79 1.12 2.15
N LEU A 56 -7.04 0.67 2.12
CA LEU A 56 -7.41 -0.70 2.50
C LEU A 56 -6.78 -1.75 1.55
N MET A 57 -6.71 -1.48 0.24
CA MET A 57 -6.02 -2.36 -0.70
C MET A 57 -4.52 -2.48 -0.37
N ILE A 58 -3.87 -1.39 0.05
CA ILE A 58 -2.48 -1.41 0.51
C ILE A 58 -2.34 -2.28 1.77
N ALA A 59 -3.24 -2.11 2.77
CA ALA A 59 -3.27 -2.96 3.97
C ALA A 59 -3.43 -4.44 3.61
N THR A 60 -4.31 -4.76 2.67
CA THR A 60 -4.54 -6.12 2.17
C THR A 60 -3.27 -6.70 1.51
N ALA A 61 -2.57 -5.91 0.70
CA ALA A 61 -1.30 -6.33 0.10
C ALA A 61 -0.22 -6.60 1.16
N MET A 62 -0.18 -5.80 2.23
CA MET A 62 0.75 -5.98 3.35
C MET A 62 0.45 -7.25 4.17
N ALA A 63 -0.78 -7.73 4.22
CA ALA A 63 -1.16 -8.91 4.97
C ALA A 63 -0.45 -10.20 4.52
N ALA A 64 0.02 -10.23 3.26
CA ALA A 64 0.80 -11.34 2.69
C ALA A 64 2.29 -11.31 3.08
N ASP A 65 2.73 -10.40 3.95
CA ASP A 65 4.13 -10.19 4.33
C ASP A 65 5.08 -10.06 3.12
N PRO A 66 4.79 -9.17 2.16
CA PRO A 66 5.57 -9.04 0.93
C PRO A 66 6.94 -8.42 1.22
N LYS A 67 7.91 -8.65 0.31
CA LYS A 67 9.19 -7.92 0.28
C LYS A 67 9.12 -6.65 -0.59
N LEU A 68 8.17 -6.61 -1.52
CA LEU A 68 7.96 -5.53 -2.46
C LEU A 68 6.46 -5.30 -2.67
N ILE A 69 6.03 -4.05 -2.64
CA ILE A 69 4.67 -3.61 -2.99
C ILE A 69 4.75 -2.79 -4.27
N LEU A 70 3.87 -3.10 -5.23
CA LEU A 70 3.70 -2.35 -6.46
C LEU A 70 2.42 -1.52 -6.37
N LEU A 71 2.54 -0.22 -6.56
CA LEU A 71 1.42 0.72 -6.54
C LEU A 71 1.31 1.39 -7.91
N ASP A 72 0.21 1.13 -8.60
CA ASP A 72 -0.09 1.70 -9.91
C ASP A 72 -1.15 2.80 -9.75
N GLU A 73 -0.78 4.04 -10.04
CA GLU A 73 -1.57 5.27 -9.88
C GLU A 73 -2.34 5.35 -8.55
N PRO A 74 -1.68 5.13 -7.39
CA PRO A 74 -2.37 5.05 -6.12
C PRO A 74 -3.07 6.36 -5.72
N ALA A 75 -2.62 7.51 -6.23
CA ALA A 75 -3.18 8.83 -5.92
C ALA A 75 -4.27 9.31 -6.90
N ALA A 76 -4.65 8.49 -7.91
CA ALA A 76 -5.64 8.92 -8.90
C ALA A 76 -6.98 9.31 -8.24
N GLY A 77 -7.48 10.51 -8.54
CA GLY A 77 -8.73 11.05 -8.00
C GLY A 77 -8.67 11.53 -6.53
N MET A 78 -7.52 11.44 -5.86
CA MET A 78 -7.37 11.92 -4.49
C MET A 78 -7.22 13.45 -4.43
N VAL A 79 -7.82 14.06 -3.43
CA VAL A 79 -7.58 15.47 -3.09
C VAL A 79 -6.24 15.64 -2.35
N ALA A 80 -5.76 16.87 -2.20
CA ALA A 80 -4.43 17.15 -1.64
C ALA A 80 -4.21 16.54 -0.24
N LYS A 81 -5.24 16.55 0.62
CA LYS A 81 -5.18 15.96 1.96
C LYS A 81 -4.98 14.43 1.89
N GLU A 82 -5.76 13.76 1.05
CA GLU A 82 -5.71 12.30 0.89
C GLU A 82 -4.36 11.85 0.30
N ARG A 83 -3.80 12.62 -0.67
CA ARG A 83 -2.45 12.37 -1.19
C ARG A 83 -1.38 12.48 -0.11
N LYS A 84 -1.53 13.42 0.83
CA LYS A 84 -0.62 13.56 1.97
C LYS A 84 -0.70 12.35 2.91
N GLU A 85 -1.88 11.86 3.17
CA GLU A 85 -2.12 10.64 3.97
C GLU A 85 -1.49 9.42 3.29
N LEU A 86 -1.70 9.25 1.97
CA LEU A 86 -1.06 8.20 1.18
C LEU A 86 0.47 8.30 1.22
N ALA A 87 1.04 9.52 1.06
CA ALA A 87 2.49 9.74 1.17
C ALA A 87 3.04 9.27 2.52
N ASN A 88 2.35 9.57 3.60
CA ASN A 88 2.75 9.15 4.94
C ASN A 88 2.69 7.62 5.09
N VAL A 89 1.66 6.98 4.54
CA VAL A 89 1.56 5.50 4.54
C VAL A 89 2.71 4.87 3.77
N ILE A 90 3.05 5.37 2.57
CA ILE A 90 4.18 4.86 1.77
C ILE A 90 5.50 4.99 2.54
N LYS A 91 5.76 6.12 3.19
CA LYS A 91 6.96 6.32 4.02
C LYS A 91 7.03 5.31 5.17
N ARG A 92 5.93 5.11 5.87
CA ARG A 92 5.84 4.13 6.98
C ARG A 92 6.04 2.70 6.52
N ILE A 93 5.55 2.33 5.33
CA ILE A 93 5.80 1.02 4.72
C ILE A 93 7.31 0.81 4.49
N ARG A 94 7.98 1.82 3.95
CA ARG A 94 9.43 1.79 3.74
C ARG A 94 10.21 1.69 5.06
N GLU A 95 9.79 2.41 6.09
CA GLU A 95 10.38 2.34 7.44
C GLU A 95 10.26 0.93 8.06
N ARG A 96 9.27 0.14 7.65
CA ARG A 96 9.17 -1.28 7.99
C ARG A 96 10.13 -2.19 7.18
N GLY A 97 10.94 -1.62 6.29
CA GLY A 97 11.90 -2.35 5.47
C GLY A 97 11.32 -2.98 4.20
N LEU A 98 10.09 -2.65 3.81
CA LEU A 98 9.50 -3.10 2.56
C LEU A 98 9.93 -2.19 1.41
N ALA A 99 10.28 -2.79 0.27
CA ALA A 99 10.46 -2.05 -0.96
C ALA A 99 9.10 -1.62 -1.54
N VAL A 100 9.02 -0.40 -2.07
CA VAL A 100 7.80 0.10 -2.75
C VAL A 100 8.20 0.62 -4.12
N LEU A 101 7.54 0.12 -5.17
CA LEU A 101 7.58 0.68 -6.51
C LEU A 101 6.27 1.40 -6.78
N VAL A 102 6.36 2.68 -7.09
CA VAL A 102 5.19 3.52 -7.39
C VAL A 102 5.23 3.95 -8.84
N ILE A 103 4.16 3.70 -9.59
CA ILE A 103 3.92 4.27 -10.92
C ILE A 103 2.94 5.42 -10.73
N GLU A 104 3.35 6.63 -11.06
CA GLU A 104 2.57 7.83 -10.82
C GLU A 104 2.96 8.96 -11.79
N HIS A 105 2.01 9.82 -12.08
CA HIS A 105 2.23 11.04 -12.83
C HIS A 105 2.16 12.30 -11.94
N HIS A 106 1.82 12.14 -10.67
CA HIS A 106 1.71 13.23 -9.69
C HIS A 106 3.10 13.58 -9.14
N MET A 107 3.78 14.54 -9.76
CA MET A 107 5.16 14.93 -9.40
C MET A 107 5.32 15.25 -7.91
N GLY A 108 4.36 15.94 -7.29
CA GLY A 108 4.42 16.28 -5.86
C GLY A 108 4.50 15.04 -4.96
N LEU A 109 3.74 13.99 -5.26
CA LEU A 109 3.79 12.75 -4.50
C LEU A 109 5.12 12.02 -4.72
N ILE A 110 5.54 11.86 -5.99
CA ILE A 110 6.78 11.17 -6.36
C ILE A 110 7.98 11.82 -5.68
N MET A 111 8.09 13.15 -5.76
CA MET A 111 9.20 13.90 -5.13
C MET A 111 9.21 13.76 -3.61
N GLU A 112 8.06 13.55 -2.98
CA GLU A 112 7.96 13.40 -1.53
C GLU A 112 8.31 11.99 -1.03
N VAL A 113 8.01 10.93 -1.80
CA VAL A 113 8.09 9.56 -1.29
C VAL A 113 9.23 8.73 -1.91
N CYS A 114 9.72 9.08 -3.11
CA CYS A 114 10.71 8.28 -3.83
C CYS A 114 12.14 8.68 -3.47
N GLU A 115 13.01 7.69 -3.31
CA GLU A 115 14.47 7.90 -3.19
C GLU A 115 15.16 7.89 -4.57
N ARG A 116 14.54 7.23 -5.54
CA ARG A 116 15.01 7.11 -6.92
C ARG A 116 13.82 7.13 -7.86
N ILE A 117 13.94 7.87 -8.93
CA ILE A 117 12.91 8.04 -9.95
C ILE A 117 13.47 7.59 -11.29
N VAL A 118 12.66 6.88 -12.06
CA VAL A 118 12.88 6.60 -13.48
C VAL A 118 11.75 7.28 -14.24
N VAL A 119 12.10 8.12 -15.21
CA VAL A 119 11.13 8.84 -16.02
C VAL A 119 11.01 8.18 -17.37
N LEU A 120 9.76 7.85 -17.74
CA LEU A 120 9.42 7.27 -19.03
C LEU A 120 8.63 8.30 -19.85
N ASN A 121 8.93 8.38 -21.14
CA ASN A 121 8.18 9.15 -22.12
C ASN A 121 7.97 8.29 -23.36
N PHE A 122 6.73 8.07 -23.79
CA PHE A 122 6.36 7.17 -24.89
C PHE A 122 7.01 5.79 -24.82
N GLY A 123 7.17 5.23 -23.61
CA GLY A 123 7.78 3.91 -23.38
C GLY A 123 9.31 3.91 -23.33
N GLU A 124 9.98 5.04 -23.58
CA GLU A 124 11.42 5.17 -23.49
C GLU A 124 11.84 5.82 -22.17
N LYS A 125 12.94 5.34 -21.59
CA LYS A 125 13.53 5.96 -20.42
C LYS A 125 14.28 7.22 -20.81
N ILE A 126 13.80 8.39 -20.40
CA ILE A 126 14.41 9.70 -20.69
C ILE A 126 15.32 10.20 -19.56
N ALA A 127 15.04 9.82 -18.30
CA ALA A 127 15.87 10.22 -17.17
C ALA A 127 15.81 9.19 -16.03
N GLN A 128 16.80 9.24 -15.13
CA GLN A 128 16.84 8.44 -13.92
C GLN A 128 17.77 9.10 -12.90
N GLY A 129 17.30 9.26 -11.68
CA GLY A 129 18.10 9.87 -10.62
C GLY A 129 17.32 10.06 -9.30
N LYS A 130 17.88 10.86 -8.42
CA LYS A 130 17.20 11.31 -7.21
C LYS A 130 16.17 12.40 -7.53
N PRO A 131 15.19 12.64 -6.64
CA PRO A 131 14.17 13.66 -6.86
C PRO A 131 14.75 15.03 -7.28
N GLU A 132 15.82 15.50 -6.62
CA GLU A 132 16.42 16.80 -6.88
C GLU A 132 17.11 16.87 -8.27
N GLU A 133 17.62 15.73 -8.77
CA GLU A 133 18.24 15.61 -10.10
C GLU A 133 17.14 15.63 -11.16
N ILE A 134 16.08 14.85 -10.98
CA ILE A 134 14.95 14.75 -11.91
C ILE A 134 14.21 16.09 -12.05
N GLN A 135 14.06 16.84 -10.97
CA GLN A 135 13.41 18.15 -10.99
C GLN A 135 14.15 19.19 -11.86
N ARG A 136 15.46 19.01 -12.07
CA ARG A 136 16.32 19.91 -12.83
C ARG A 136 16.68 19.37 -14.21
N ASP A 137 16.28 18.15 -14.52
CA ASP A 137 16.60 17.51 -15.79
C ASP A 137 15.81 18.18 -16.93
N SER A 138 16.53 18.65 -17.96
CA SER A 138 15.94 19.38 -19.07
C SER A 138 14.98 18.54 -19.91
N ALA A 139 15.26 17.24 -20.09
CA ALA A 139 14.38 16.35 -20.85
C ALA A 139 13.07 16.09 -20.09
N VAL A 140 13.13 16.03 -18.74
CA VAL A 140 11.94 15.89 -17.89
C VAL A 140 11.11 17.20 -17.89
N ILE A 141 11.80 18.35 -17.80
CA ILE A 141 11.14 19.66 -17.86
C ILE A 141 10.42 19.83 -19.20
N GLU A 142 11.05 19.51 -20.31
CA GLU A 142 10.46 19.58 -21.64
C GLU A 142 9.27 18.63 -21.78
N ALA A 143 9.38 17.38 -21.31
CA ALA A 143 8.34 16.37 -21.48
C ALA A 143 7.11 16.59 -20.58
N TYR A 144 7.30 17.10 -19.37
CA TYR A 144 6.25 17.17 -18.34
C TYR A 144 5.90 18.56 -17.85
N LEU A 145 6.81 19.54 -17.97
CA LEU A 145 6.62 20.91 -17.49
C LEU A 145 6.68 21.94 -18.62
N GLY A 146 7.21 21.57 -19.79
CA GLY A 146 7.38 22.45 -20.97
C GLY A 146 6.14 22.58 -21.85
N GLY A 147 5.04 21.93 -21.52
CA GLY A 147 3.80 21.95 -22.30
C GLY A 147 2.86 23.17 -22.06
N VAL A 148 3.40 24.30 -21.61
CA VAL A 148 2.66 25.56 -21.57
C VAL A 148 2.95 26.31 -22.87
N HIS A 149 2.22 25.99 -23.93
CA HIS A 149 2.03 26.84 -25.11
C HIS A 149 0.60 27.40 -25.11
#